data_6baee8743e00dde0303554c9e0b5fd52
#
_entry.id   6baee8743e00dde0303554c9e0b5fd52
#
_cell.length_a   1.000
_cell.length_b   1.000
_cell.length_c   1.000
_cell.angle_alpha   90.00
_cell.angle_beta   90.00
_cell.angle_gamma   90.00
#
_symmetry.space_group_name_H-M   'P 1'
#
loop_
_entity.id
_entity.type
_entity.pdbx_description
1 polymer ?
#
loop_
_entity_poly.entity_id
_entity_poly.type
_entity_poly.pdbx_seq_one_letter_code
_entity_poly.pdbx_strand_id
1 'polypeptide(L)'
;AAAIGVKGVSLISDGESTEVPYFAESVQYGAKLGLQIGTSSNGIKLTREVLEQILPSLTYLQFNFSGGEKKRWAEIMGLKQIWFDRIKENIKTAMQIKRRDKLPVVINSQFVVMPQDGDQIVPFAKFTRDVGVDYGIMKHCADSPDGELGVDYRKYSALFPVFEEAEALSTPETRITVKWSRIQNEGKREYQRCYGPPFILQMSGNGLLAPCGQKFNTRFSKFHFGNICETRF
;
A
#
# COMPACT_ATOMS: atom_id res chain seq x y z
N ALA A 1 12.42 -0.99 -19.29
CA ALA A 1 12.57 -0.11 -18.13
C ALA A 1 13.98 -0.21 -17.52
N ALA A 2 14.46 -1.39 -17.10
CA ALA A 2 15.79 -1.53 -16.48
C ALA A 2 16.92 -0.97 -17.37
N ALA A 3 16.93 -1.30 -18.67
CA ALA A 3 17.95 -0.86 -19.63
C ALA A 3 18.05 0.66 -19.81
N ILE A 4 17.01 1.41 -19.48
CA ILE A 4 16.99 2.89 -19.55
C ILE A 4 17.17 3.56 -18.19
N GLY A 5 17.55 2.81 -17.16
CA GLY A 5 17.93 3.34 -15.86
C GLY A 5 16.82 3.40 -14.80
N VAL A 6 15.66 2.80 -15.04
CA VAL A 6 14.64 2.61 -13.97
C VAL A 6 15.25 1.79 -12.85
N LYS A 7 15.10 2.24 -11.62
CA LYS A 7 15.70 1.61 -10.43
C LYS A 7 14.74 0.71 -9.66
N GLY A 8 13.45 1.01 -9.70
CA GLY A 8 12.45 0.24 -8.99
C GLY A 8 11.09 0.25 -9.66
N VAL A 9 10.32 -0.78 -9.38
CA VAL A 9 8.94 -0.92 -9.84
C VAL A 9 8.05 -1.23 -8.65
N SER A 10 6.97 -0.48 -8.52
CA SER A 10 5.92 -0.75 -7.54
C SER A 10 4.74 -1.40 -8.25
N LEU A 11 4.52 -2.68 -7.96
CA LEU A 11 3.38 -3.44 -8.47
C LEU A 11 2.16 -3.20 -7.57
N ILE A 12 1.62 -1.98 -7.66
CA ILE A 12 0.44 -1.54 -6.92
C ILE A 12 -0.56 -1.00 -7.94
N SER A 13 -1.77 -1.52 -7.92
CA SER A 13 -2.83 -1.12 -8.86
C SER A 13 -4.13 -0.82 -8.14
N ASP A 14 -5.12 -0.30 -8.85
CA ASP A 14 -6.49 -0.11 -8.35
C ASP A 14 -7.21 -1.45 -8.14
N GLY A 15 -6.73 -2.53 -8.77
CA GLY A 15 -7.13 -3.91 -8.51
C GLY A 15 -6.17 -4.62 -7.56
N GLU A 16 -6.28 -5.94 -7.49
CA GLU A 16 -5.42 -6.81 -6.68
C GLU A 16 -4.38 -7.51 -7.57
N SER A 17 -3.12 -7.10 -7.46
CA SER A 17 -2.04 -7.61 -8.31
C SER A 17 -1.83 -9.13 -8.17
N THR A 18 -2.12 -9.69 -7.01
CA THR A 18 -1.95 -11.13 -6.76
C THR A 18 -3.00 -12.03 -7.45
N GLU A 19 -4.03 -11.44 -8.07
CA GLU A 19 -4.99 -12.17 -8.90
C GLU A 19 -4.42 -12.51 -10.31
N VAL A 20 -3.33 -11.83 -10.71
CA VAL A 20 -2.71 -12.05 -12.01
C VAL A 20 -1.89 -13.36 -11.97
N PRO A 21 -2.14 -14.33 -12.87
CA PRO A 21 -1.51 -15.66 -12.83
C PRO A 21 0.02 -15.64 -12.83
N TYR A 22 0.62 -14.66 -13.52
CA TYR A 22 2.08 -14.51 -13.64
C TYR A 22 2.66 -13.47 -12.65
N PHE A 23 1.94 -13.14 -11.58
CA PHE A 23 2.39 -12.15 -10.59
C PHE A 23 3.74 -12.52 -9.97
N ALA A 24 3.88 -13.75 -9.46
CA ALA A 24 5.12 -14.21 -8.84
C ALA A 24 6.29 -14.22 -9.83
N GLU A 25 6.06 -14.70 -11.05
CA GLU A 25 7.05 -14.67 -12.13
C GLU A 25 7.49 -13.24 -12.45
N SER A 26 6.55 -12.29 -12.53
CA SER A 26 6.85 -10.87 -12.78
C SER A 26 7.73 -10.27 -11.70
N VAL A 27 7.46 -10.57 -10.41
CA VAL A 27 8.29 -10.14 -9.28
C VAL A 27 9.71 -10.67 -9.40
N GLN A 28 9.86 -11.98 -9.63
CA GLN A 28 11.17 -12.65 -9.78
C GLN A 28 11.93 -12.11 -10.98
N TYR A 29 11.26 -11.95 -12.12
CA TYR A 29 11.85 -11.43 -13.34
C TYR A 29 12.37 -9.99 -13.16
N GLY A 30 11.57 -9.13 -12.54
CA GLY A 30 11.98 -7.76 -12.23
C GLY A 30 13.22 -7.70 -11.33
N ALA A 31 13.26 -8.51 -10.29
CA ALA A 31 14.42 -8.60 -9.40
C ALA A 31 15.66 -9.15 -10.12
N LYS A 32 15.51 -10.15 -11.00
CA LYS A 32 16.59 -10.69 -11.84
C LYS A 32 17.19 -9.64 -12.79
N LEU A 33 16.39 -8.65 -13.20
CA LEU A 33 16.86 -7.50 -13.99
C LEU A 33 17.53 -6.40 -13.14
N GLY A 34 17.71 -6.62 -11.83
CA GLY A 34 18.32 -5.66 -10.91
C GLY A 34 17.37 -4.55 -10.46
N LEU A 35 16.06 -4.66 -10.66
CA LEU A 35 15.07 -3.70 -10.19
C LEU A 35 14.72 -3.98 -8.73
N GLN A 36 14.53 -2.91 -7.97
CA GLN A 36 13.89 -3.00 -6.65
C GLN A 36 12.38 -3.15 -6.84
N ILE A 37 11.82 -4.25 -6.34
CA ILE A 37 10.40 -4.56 -6.53
C ILE A 37 9.66 -4.36 -5.22
N GLY A 38 8.64 -3.50 -5.25
CA GLY A 38 7.67 -3.33 -4.17
C GLY A 38 6.28 -3.76 -4.60
N THR A 39 5.47 -4.24 -3.67
CA THR A 39 4.07 -4.55 -3.94
C THR A 39 3.18 -4.26 -2.74
N SER A 40 1.89 -4.08 -3.02
CA SER A 40 0.84 -3.96 -2.02
C SER A 40 -0.31 -4.90 -2.40
N SER A 41 -0.89 -5.55 -1.40
CA SER A 41 -1.93 -6.56 -1.58
C SER A 41 -2.96 -6.51 -0.46
N ASN A 42 -4.18 -6.97 -0.73
CA ASN A 42 -5.16 -7.26 0.31
C ASN A 42 -4.80 -8.49 1.16
N GLY A 43 -3.79 -9.25 0.76
CA GLY A 43 -3.25 -10.40 1.49
C GLY A 43 -4.00 -11.72 1.31
N ILE A 44 -5.12 -11.75 0.60
CA ILE A 44 -5.97 -12.96 0.49
C ILE A 44 -5.26 -14.09 -0.25
N LYS A 45 -4.58 -13.77 -1.35
CA LYS A 45 -3.85 -14.72 -2.21
C LYS A 45 -2.38 -14.91 -1.81
N LEU A 46 -1.89 -14.20 -0.80
CA LEU A 46 -0.53 -14.34 -0.31
C LEU A 46 -0.40 -15.58 0.59
N THR A 47 -0.64 -16.75 -0.01
CA THR A 47 -0.43 -18.05 0.67
C THR A 47 1.05 -18.28 0.93
N ARG A 48 1.39 -19.31 1.75
CA ARG A 48 2.78 -19.69 2.00
C ARG A 48 3.55 -19.93 0.71
N GLU A 49 2.95 -20.65 -0.24
CA GLU A 49 3.57 -21.00 -1.51
C GLU A 49 3.90 -19.74 -2.34
N VAL A 50 3.00 -18.77 -2.40
CA VAL A 50 3.24 -17.49 -3.08
C VAL A 50 4.31 -16.68 -2.35
N LEU A 51 4.22 -16.59 -1.02
CA LEU A 51 5.19 -15.85 -0.20
C LEU A 51 6.61 -16.40 -0.32
N GLU A 52 6.78 -17.73 -0.33
CA GLU A 52 8.09 -18.39 -0.54
C GLU A 52 8.71 -18.00 -1.90
N GLN A 53 7.88 -17.83 -2.93
CA GLN A 53 8.33 -17.47 -4.26
C GLN A 53 8.72 -15.99 -4.39
N ILE A 54 8.00 -15.08 -3.74
CA ILE A 54 8.16 -13.65 -4.00
C ILE A 54 9.02 -12.91 -2.98
N LEU A 55 9.00 -13.30 -1.69
CA LEU A 55 9.70 -12.56 -0.63
C LEU A 55 11.20 -12.39 -0.87
N PRO A 56 11.94 -13.39 -1.40
CA PRO A 56 13.36 -13.23 -1.70
C PRO A 56 13.66 -12.17 -2.77
N SER A 57 12.66 -11.86 -3.61
CA SER A 57 12.76 -10.92 -4.73
C SER A 57 12.16 -9.54 -4.44
N LEU A 58 11.55 -9.36 -3.27
CA LEU A 58 10.92 -8.10 -2.88
C LEU A 58 11.84 -7.25 -2.01
N THR A 59 11.81 -5.95 -2.26
CA THR A 59 12.34 -4.94 -1.34
C THR A 59 11.30 -4.55 -0.31
N TYR A 60 10.00 -4.63 -0.69
CA TYR A 60 8.90 -4.12 0.10
C TYR A 60 7.60 -4.90 -0.18
N LEU A 61 6.91 -5.31 0.89
CA LEU A 61 5.57 -5.91 0.85
C LEU A 61 4.65 -5.18 1.81
N GLN A 62 3.55 -4.62 1.28
CA GLN A 62 2.52 -3.98 2.08
C GLN A 62 1.24 -4.79 2.08
N PHE A 63 0.69 -5.03 3.27
CA PHE A 63 -0.67 -5.53 3.43
C PHE A 63 -1.63 -4.35 3.64
N ASN A 64 -2.62 -4.21 2.76
CA ASN A 64 -3.73 -3.28 2.96
C ASN A 64 -4.70 -3.89 3.96
N PHE A 65 -4.70 -3.38 5.20
CA PHE A 65 -5.41 -3.99 6.31
C PHE A 65 -6.00 -2.88 7.20
N SER A 66 -7.20 -2.41 6.83
CA SER A 66 -7.84 -1.26 7.46
C SER A 66 -8.69 -1.66 8.67
N GLY A 67 -8.11 -1.56 9.87
CA GLY A 67 -8.76 -1.90 11.14
C GLY A 67 -8.01 -3.00 11.90
N GLY A 68 -8.31 -3.17 13.20
CA GLY A 68 -7.64 -4.14 14.08
C GLY A 68 -8.59 -5.18 14.67
N GLU A 69 -9.89 -4.92 14.65
CA GLU A 69 -10.92 -5.81 15.18
C GLU A 69 -11.69 -6.49 14.05
N LYS A 70 -11.82 -7.79 14.13
CA LYS A 70 -12.36 -8.66 13.07
C LYS A 70 -13.70 -8.18 12.46
N LYS A 71 -14.66 -7.77 13.32
CA LYS A 71 -15.97 -7.31 12.86
C LYS A 71 -15.86 -5.98 12.12
N ARG A 72 -15.22 -4.98 12.75
CA ARG A 72 -15.06 -3.64 12.18
C ARG A 72 -14.18 -3.66 10.93
N TRP A 73 -13.09 -4.44 10.95
CA TRP A 73 -12.27 -4.66 9.75
C TRP A 73 -13.10 -5.18 8.57
N ALA A 74 -13.97 -6.18 8.82
CA ALA A 74 -14.81 -6.75 7.76
C ALA A 74 -15.81 -5.72 7.18
N GLU A 75 -16.36 -4.86 8.03
CA GLU A 75 -17.24 -3.75 7.62
C GLU A 75 -16.47 -2.72 6.77
N ILE A 76 -15.31 -2.28 7.21
CA ILE A 76 -14.47 -1.27 6.52
C ILE A 76 -13.96 -1.82 5.17
N MET A 77 -13.50 -3.06 5.15
CA MET A 77 -12.94 -3.67 3.94
C MET A 77 -14.01 -4.22 2.97
N GLY A 78 -15.28 -4.24 3.37
CA GLY A 78 -16.36 -4.84 2.58
C GLY A 78 -16.21 -6.35 2.37
N LEU A 79 -15.60 -7.06 3.33
CA LEU A 79 -15.26 -8.47 3.24
C LEU A 79 -15.95 -9.31 4.33
N LYS A 80 -15.94 -10.64 4.15
CA LYS A 80 -16.40 -11.57 5.20
C LYS A 80 -15.36 -11.67 6.30
N GLN A 81 -15.79 -11.82 7.56
CA GLN A 81 -14.92 -11.91 8.73
C GLN A 81 -13.90 -13.06 8.68
N ILE A 82 -14.18 -14.13 7.95
CA ILE A 82 -13.24 -15.25 7.79
C ILE A 82 -11.92 -14.82 7.12
N TRP A 83 -11.96 -13.80 6.27
CA TRP A 83 -10.76 -13.28 5.61
C TRP A 83 -9.81 -12.57 6.56
N PHE A 84 -10.32 -11.98 7.64
CA PHE A 84 -9.48 -11.39 8.69
C PHE A 84 -8.48 -12.40 9.25
N ASP A 85 -8.97 -13.58 9.67
CA ASP A 85 -8.11 -14.63 10.25
C ASP A 85 -7.12 -15.15 9.21
N ARG A 86 -7.59 -15.39 7.98
CA ARG A 86 -6.72 -15.87 6.89
C ARG A 86 -5.60 -14.90 6.56
N ILE A 87 -5.92 -13.61 6.41
CA ILE A 87 -4.91 -12.59 6.10
C ILE A 87 -3.95 -12.42 7.28
N LYS A 88 -4.45 -12.45 8.51
CA LYS A 88 -3.62 -12.45 9.72
C LYS A 88 -2.59 -13.59 9.70
N GLU A 89 -2.99 -14.79 9.35
CA GLU A 89 -2.07 -15.93 9.23
C GLU A 89 -1.10 -15.78 8.05
N ASN A 90 -1.53 -15.21 6.92
CA ASN A 90 -0.65 -14.91 5.80
C ASN A 90 0.42 -13.86 6.18
N ILE A 91 0.04 -12.81 6.94
CA ILE A 91 1.00 -11.83 7.47
C ILE A 91 2.03 -12.50 8.39
N LYS A 92 1.57 -13.32 9.34
CA LYS A 92 2.48 -14.07 10.24
C LYS A 92 3.41 -14.99 9.45
N THR A 93 2.89 -15.68 8.44
CA THR A 93 3.66 -16.55 7.55
C THR A 93 4.75 -15.76 6.81
N ALA A 94 4.42 -14.57 6.29
CA ALA A 94 5.39 -13.69 5.64
C ALA A 94 6.53 -13.31 6.62
N MET A 95 6.19 -12.96 7.85
CA MET A 95 7.18 -12.64 8.89
C MET A 95 8.01 -13.85 9.33
N GLN A 96 7.43 -15.04 9.37
CA GLN A 96 8.16 -16.29 9.65
C GLN A 96 9.20 -16.60 8.56
N ILE A 97 8.80 -16.51 7.28
CA ILE A 97 9.70 -16.72 6.14
C ILE A 97 10.82 -15.68 6.17
N LYS A 98 10.47 -14.40 6.32
CA LYS A 98 11.46 -13.31 6.41
C LYS A 98 12.53 -13.60 7.47
N ARG A 99 12.11 -13.99 8.68
CA ARG A 99 13.02 -14.26 9.80
C ARG A 99 13.84 -15.52 9.59
N ARG A 100 13.20 -16.62 9.12
CA ARG A 100 13.87 -17.90 8.83
C ARG A 100 15.01 -17.72 7.83
N ASP A 101 14.74 -17.00 6.74
CA ASP A 101 15.66 -16.83 5.60
C ASP A 101 16.48 -15.54 5.69
N LYS A 102 16.32 -14.76 6.78
CA LYS A 102 17.02 -13.49 7.03
C LYS A 102 16.88 -12.50 5.85
N LEU A 103 15.69 -12.43 5.26
CA LEU A 103 15.41 -11.62 4.09
C LEU A 103 15.38 -10.12 4.44
N PRO A 104 15.97 -9.25 3.61
CA PRO A 104 16.01 -7.81 3.85
C PRO A 104 14.68 -7.08 3.52
N VAL A 105 13.70 -7.80 2.99
CA VAL A 105 12.41 -7.23 2.60
C VAL A 105 11.74 -6.51 3.78
N VAL A 106 11.22 -5.30 3.55
CA VAL A 106 10.39 -4.60 4.53
C VAL A 106 8.95 -5.03 4.38
N ILE A 107 8.33 -5.50 5.47
CA ILE A 107 6.93 -5.93 5.50
C ILE A 107 6.13 -5.00 6.41
N ASN A 108 5.03 -4.44 5.89
CA ASN A 108 4.17 -3.57 6.66
C ASN A 108 2.67 -3.87 6.50
N SER A 109 1.90 -3.36 7.45
CA SER A 109 0.44 -3.23 7.34
C SER A 109 0.08 -1.76 7.16
N GLN A 110 -0.90 -1.46 6.32
CA GLN A 110 -1.39 -0.10 6.11
C GLN A 110 -2.87 0.01 6.40
N PHE A 111 -3.23 1.01 7.18
CA PHE A 111 -4.59 1.46 7.40
C PHE A 111 -4.82 2.80 6.68
N VAL A 112 -5.75 2.81 5.72
CA VAL A 112 -6.30 4.03 5.14
C VAL A 112 -7.49 4.44 6.00
N VAL A 113 -7.27 5.42 6.87
CA VAL A 113 -8.25 5.85 7.87
C VAL A 113 -9.26 6.80 7.24
N MET A 114 -10.56 6.48 7.34
CA MET A 114 -11.64 7.45 7.19
C MET A 114 -11.97 8.05 8.56
N PRO A 115 -12.43 9.31 8.65
CA PRO A 115 -12.72 9.94 9.97
C PRO A 115 -13.68 9.15 10.86
N GLN A 116 -14.66 8.46 10.25
CA GLN A 116 -15.63 7.64 10.97
C GLN A 116 -15.06 6.31 11.50
N ASP A 117 -13.87 5.92 11.07
CA ASP A 117 -13.20 4.67 11.46
C ASP A 117 -12.12 4.89 12.53
N GLY A 118 -12.17 6.04 13.20
CA GLY A 118 -11.23 6.40 14.26
C GLY A 118 -11.18 5.40 15.42
N ASP A 119 -12.29 4.68 15.68
CA ASP A 119 -12.38 3.59 16.64
C ASP A 119 -11.39 2.43 16.35
N GLN A 120 -10.90 2.32 15.11
CA GLN A 120 -9.99 1.26 14.70
C GLN A 120 -8.50 1.65 14.70
N ILE A 121 -8.15 2.89 15.02
CA ILE A 121 -6.76 3.37 15.01
C ILE A 121 -5.91 2.61 16.04
N VAL A 122 -6.30 2.59 17.31
CA VAL A 122 -5.58 1.86 18.37
C VAL A 122 -5.67 0.35 18.19
N PRO A 123 -6.84 -0.26 17.88
CA PRO A 123 -6.92 -1.67 17.54
C PRO A 123 -5.99 -2.09 16.40
N PHE A 124 -5.86 -1.28 15.34
CA PHE A 124 -4.92 -1.55 14.26
C PHE A 124 -3.46 -1.54 14.72
N ALA A 125 -3.07 -0.59 15.56
CA ALA A 125 -1.72 -0.52 16.12
C ALA A 125 -1.40 -1.77 16.95
N LYS A 126 -2.35 -2.22 17.81
CA LYS A 126 -2.22 -3.47 18.58
C LYS A 126 -2.11 -4.68 17.66
N PHE A 127 -3.00 -4.80 16.67
CA PHE A 127 -2.96 -5.88 15.68
C PHE A 127 -1.60 -5.92 14.97
N THR A 128 -1.10 -4.79 14.49
CA THR A 128 0.16 -4.66 13.76
C THR A 128 1.35 -5.14 14.60
N ARG A 129 1.41 -4.72 15.86
CA ARG A 129 2.40 -5.19 16.84
C ARG A 129 2.29 -6.70 17.08
N ASP A 130 1.08 -7.22 17.25
CA ASP A 130 0.84 -8.63 17.59
C ASP A 130 1.19 -9.58 16.43
N VAL A 131 1.05 -9.14 15.17
CA VAL A 131 1.53 -9.90 14.00
C VAL A 131 3.02 -9.71 13.73
N GLY A 132 3.64 -8.67 14.31
CA GLY A 132 5.07 -8.44 14.34
C GLY A 132 5.67 -8.00 13.01
N VAL A 133 4.94 -7.23 12.19
CA VAL A 133 5.47 -6.61 10.96
C VAL A 133 6.43 -5.47 11.29
N ASP A 134 7.28 -5.07 10.35
CA ASP A 134 8.26 -4.00 10.58
C ASP A 134 7.59 -2.65 10.84
N TYR A 135 6.48 -2.35 10.11
CA TYR A 135 5.77 -1.07 10.24
C TYR A 135 4.25 -1.25 10.21
N GLY A 136 3.57 -0.52 11.07
CA GLY A 136 2.15 -0.18 10.94
C GLY A 136 2.01 1.24 10.43
N ILE A 137 1.42 1.44 9.25
CA ILE A 137 1.32 2.75 8.62
C ILE A 137 -0.14 3.19 8.61
N MET A 138 -0.41 4.36 9.17
CA MET A 138 -1.71 5.00 9.09
C MET A 138 -1.64 6.27 8.24
N LYS A 139 -2.58 6.43 7.32
CA LYS A 139 -2.71 7.62 6.50
C LYS A 139 -4.18 7.99 6.32
N HIS A 140 -4.45 9.26 6.03
CA HIS A 140 -5.80 9.67 5.66
C HIS A 140 -6.23 9.02 4.33
N CYS A 141 -7.54 8.86 4.16
CA CYS A 141 -8.12 8.55 2.87
C CYS A 141 -7.96 9.76 1.93
N ALA A 142 -7.39 9.55 0.75
CA ALA A 142 -7.33 10.57 -0.27
C ALA A 142 -8.57 10.46 -1.17
N ASP A 143 -9.38 11.51 -1.19
CA ASP A 143 -10.54 11.57 -2.08
C ASP A 143 -10.13 11.78 -3.55
N SER A 144 -11.02 11.44 -4.46
CA SER A 144 -10.88 11.80 -5.87
C SER A 144 -10.91 13.32 -6.05
N PRO A 145 -10.40 13.87 -7.18
CA PRO A 145 -10.52 15.29 -7.48
C PRO A 145 -11.96 15.81 -7.47
N ASP A 146 -12.91 14.93 -7.68
CA ASP A 146 -14.33 15.23 -7.76
C ASP A 146 -15.06 15.03 -6.42
N GLY A 147 -14.36 14.61 -5.35
CA GLY A 147 -14.91 14.44 -4.00
C GLY A 147 -15.89 13.27 -3.87
N GLU A 148 -15.72 12.20 -4.66
CA GLU A 148 -16.67 11.08 -4.75
C GLU A 148 -16.84 10.31 -3.43
N LEU A 149 -15.80 10.30 -2.57
CA LEU A 149 -15.86 9.64 -1.27
C LEU A 149 -16.39 10.56 -0.15
N GLY A 150 -16.51 11.85 -0.42
CA GLY A 150 -17.03 12.84 0.54
C GLY A 150 -16.18 12.98 1.81
N VAL A 151 -14.86 12.88 1.70
CA VAL A 151 -13.96 12.92 2.87
C VAL A 151 -13.93 14.33 3.47
N ASP A 152 -14.46 14.49 4.68
CA ASP A 152 -14.29 15.74 5.44
C ASP A 152 -12.94 15.71 6.19
N TYR A 153 -11.93 16.30 5.56
CA TYR A 153 -10.57 16.32 6.11
C TYR A 153 -10.43 17.06 7.44
N ARG A 154 -11.33 17.99 7.77
CA ARG A 154 -11.30 18.73 9.05
C ARG A 154 -11.56 17.82 10.24
N LYS A 155 -12.28 16.72 10.04
CA LYS A 155 -12.60 15.75 11.09
C LYS A 155 -11.39 14.96 11.59
N TYR A 156 -10.28 14.94 10.83
CA TYR A 156 -9.08 14.25 11.30
C TYR A 156 -8.44 14.91 12.53
N SER A 157 -8.61 16.20 12.73
CA SER A 157 -8.05 16.90 13.89
C SER A 157 -8.55 16.34 15.23
N ALA A 158 -9.80 15.89 15.28
CA ALA A 158 -10.38 15.24 16.47
C ALA A 158 -9.73 13.86 16.77
N LEU A 159 -9.05 13.25 15.80
CA LEU A 159 -8.39 11.95 15.95
C LEU A 159 -6.91 12.05 16.34
N PHE A 160 -6.34 13.26 16.42
CA PHE A 160 -4.90 13.41 16.73
C PHE A 160 -4.49 12.72 18.03
N PRO A 161 -5.20 12.87 19.16
CA PRO A 161 -4.81 12.16 20.38
C PRO A 161 -4.83 10.64 20.23
N VAL A 162 -5.77 10.10 19.43
CA VAL A 162 -5.87 8.65 19.18
C VAL A 162 -4.73 8.16 18.29
N PHE A 163 -4.29 8.96 17.32
CA PHE A 163 -3.11 8.67 16.51
C PHE A 163 -1.83 8.66 17.35
N GLU A 164 -1.67 9.63 18.26
CA GLU A 164 -0.53 9.70 19.20
C GLU A 164 -0.51 8.48 20.14
N GLU A 165 -1.66 8.09 20.68
CA GLU A 165 -1.79 6.86 21.48
C GLU A 165 -1.36 5.64 20.68
N ALA A 166 -1.77 5.54 19.42
CA ALA A 166 -1.40 4.42 18.55
C ALA A 166 0.10 4.40 18.25
N GLU A 167 0.75 5.53 17.97
CA GLU A 167 2.21 5.61 17.75
C GLU A 167 3.00 5.23 18.99
N ALA A 168 2.49 5.54 20.20
CA ALA A 168 3.10 5.15 21.47
C ALA A 168 3.14 3.63 21.69
N LEU A 169 2.36 2.85 20.94
CA LEU A 169 2.42 1.38 20.97
C LEU A 169 3.56 0.77 20.17
N SER A 170 4.43 1.59 19.57
CA SER A 170 5.63 1.12 18.86
C SER A 170 6.55 0.31 19.79
N THR A 171 7.20 -0.69 19.22
CA THR A 171 8.24 -1.50 19.87
C THR A 171 9.54 -1.41 19.06
N PRO A 172 10.66 -1.93 19.57
CA PRO A 172 11.90 -2.01 18.77
C PRO A 172 11.73 -2.81 17.46
N GLU A 173 10.84 -3.81 17.44
CA GLU A 173 10.61 -4.71 16.31
C GLU A 173 9.52 -4.19 15.36
N THR A 174 8.54 -3.42 15.86
CA THR A 174 7.39 -2.93 15.08
C THR A 174 7.18 -1.45 15.32
N ARG A 175 7.39 -0.64 14.30
CA ARG A 175 7.16 0.80 14.38
C ARG A 175 5.77 1.16 13.86
N ILE A 176 4.98 1.83 14.68
CA ILE A 176 3.71 2.44 14.27
C ILE A 176 3.98 3.87 13.79
N THR A 177 3.48 4.23 12.63
CA THR A 177 3.76 5.53 11.99
C THR A 177 2.48 6.13 11.39
N VAL A 178 2.25 7.36 11.72
CA VAL A 178 1.17 8.19 11.17
C VAL A 178 1.75 9.12 10.10
N LYS A 179 1.09 9.22 8.97
CA LYS A 179 1.49 10.17 7.91
C LYS A 179 1.00 11.58 8.24
N TRP A 180 1.53 12.15 9.33
CA TRP A 180 1.12 13.44 9.91
C TRP A 180 1.02 14.57 8.90
N SER A 181 2.03 14.75 8.05
CA SER A 181 2.02 15.81 7.03
C SER A 181 0.82 15.77 6.10
N ARG A 182 0.27 14.57 5.86
CA ARG A 182 -0.94 14.41 5.04
C ARG A 182 -2.22 14.64 5.81
N ILE A 183 -2.25 14.22 7.08
CA ILE A 183 -3.43 14.34 7.95
C ILE A 183 -3.62 15.80 8.38
N GLN A 184 -2.54 16.49 8.74
CA GLN A 184 -2.57 17.88 9.19
C GLN A 184 -2.88 18.88 8.08
N ASN A 185 -2.58 18.55 6.82
CA ASN A 185 -2.80 19.46 5.69
C ASN A 185 -4.28 19.55 5.26
N GLU A 186 -5.21 18.84 5.93
CA GLU A 186 -6.65 18.89 5.66
C GLU A 186 -7.00 18.73 4.17
N GLY A 187 -6.30 17.86 3.45
CA GLY A 187 -6.46 17.67 2.01
C GLY A 187 -5.86 18.78 1.13
N LYS A 188 -5.33 19.85 1.73
CA LYS A 188 -4.71 20.95 1.01
C LYS A 188 -3.32 20.58 0.51
N ARG A 189 -2.89 21.24 -0.56
CA ARG A 189 -1.52 21.14 -1.09
C ARG A 189 -0.86 22.50 -1.01
N GLU A 190 0.26 22.59 -0.33
CA GLU A 190 1.01 23.84 -0.18
C GLU A 190 1.85 24.20 -1.42
N TYR A 191 1.99 23.25 -2.36
CA TYR A 191 2.78 23.46 -3.57
C TYR A 191 1.90 23.77 -4.78
N GLN A 192 2.39 24.67 -5.63
CA GLN A 192 1.71 25.04 -6.89
C GLN A 192 2.05 24.09 -8.04
N ARG A 193 3.18 23.37 -7.98
CA ARG A 193 3.68 22.47 -9.02
C ARG A 193 4.07 21.13 -8.42
N CYS A 194 3.65 20.02 -9.04
CA CYS A 194 4.08 18.69 -8.67
C CYS A 194 5.44 18.36 -9.31
N TYR A 195 6.42 18.03 -8.50
CA TYR A 195 7.76 17.58 -8.93
C TYR A 195 7.92 16.07 -8.98
N GLY A 196 6.83 15.31 -8.82
CA GLY A 196 6.86 13.84 -8.89
C GLY A 196 7.13 13.25 -10.27
N PRO A 197 6.55 13.80 -11.37
CA PRO A 197 6.62 13.16 -12.70
C PRO A 197 8.03 12.87 -13.23
N PRO A 198 9.08 13.67 -12.98
CA PRO A 198 10.44 13.34 -13.38
C PRO A 198 11.04 12.10 -12.69
N PHE A 199 10.47 11.69 -11.57
CA PHE A 199 10.99 10.60 -10.73
C PHE A 199 10.08 9.38 -10.71
N ILE A 200 8.79 9.56 -10.95
CA ILE A 200 7.78 8.51 -10.84
C ILE A 200 6.86 8.60 -12.07
N LEU A 201 6.81 7.51 -12.83
CA LEU A 201 5.88 7.30 -13.90
C LEU A 201 4.90 6.20 -13.52
N GLN A 202 3.63 6.38 -13.81
CA GLN A 202 2.63 5.36 -13.56
C GLN A 202 2.13 4.76 -14.87
N MET A 203 1.86 3.46 -14.81
CA MET A 203 1.35 2.69 -15.93
C MET A 203 0.04 2.03 -15.52
N SER A 204 -0.98 2.15 -16.35
CA SER A 204 -2.25 1.46 -16.18
C SER A 204 -2.19 0.02 -16.71
N GLY A 205 -3.20 -0.79 -16.39
CA GLY A 205 -3.27 -2.18 -16.81
C GLY A 205 -3.33 -2.41 -18.32
N ASN A 206 -3.69 -1.39 -19.10
CA ASN A 206 -3.70 -1.42 -20.58
C ASN A 206 -2.41 -0.82 -21.20
N GLY A 207 -1.39 -0.55 -20.39
CA GLY A 207 -0.11 -0.05 -20.89
C GLY A 207 -0.01 1.46 -21.06
N LEU A 208 -1.07 2.23 -20.76
CA LEU A 208 -1.05 3.69 -20.85
C LEU A 208 -0.14 4.27 -19.77
N LEU A 209 0.71 5.21 -20.14
CA LEU A 209 1.63 5.92 -19.26
C LEU A 209 1.11 7.31 -18.90
N ALA A 210 1.10 7.64 -17.61
CA ALA A 210 0.71 8.95 -17.10
C ALA A 210 1.57 9.38 -15.91
N PRO A 211 1.66 10.68 -15.59
CA PRO A 211 2.46 11.19 -14.47
C PRO A 211 1.88 10.83 -13.10
N CYS A 212 0.61 10.42 -13.05
CA CYS A 212 -0.11 10.13 -11.80
C CYS A 212 -1.34 9.27 -12.12
N GLY A 213 -1.71 8.35 -11.23
CA GLY A 213 -2.89 7.48 -11.37
C GLY A 213 -4.20 8.24 -11.57
N GLN A 214 -4.33 9.42 -10.96
CA GLN A 214 -5.49 10.28 -11.16
C GLN A 214 -5.59 10.89 -12.57
N LYS A 215 -4.62 10.65 -13.45
CA LYS A 215 -4.56 11.22 -14.80
C LYS A 215 -4.81 10.20 -15.92
N PHE A 216 -5.21 8.96 -15.59
CA PHE A 216 -5.53 7.95 -16.61
C PHE A 216 -6.86 8.19 -17.34
N ASN A 217 -7.77 8.98 -16.76
CA ASN A 217 -9.02 9.32 -17.42
C ASN A 217 -8.77 10.10 -18.73
N THR A 218 -9.55 9.83 -19.77
CA THR A 218 -9.45 10.46 -21.11
C THR A 218 -9.55 11.98 -21.07
N ARG A 219 -10.26 12.58 -20.11
CA ARG A 219 -10.30 14.05 -19.90
C ARG A 219 -8.92 14.65 -19.62
N PHE A 220 -7.95 13.81 -19.26
CA PHE A 220 -6.57 14.19 -18.97
C PHE A 220 -5.58 13.73 -20.06
N SER A 221 -6.06 13.38 -21.27
CA SER A 221 -5.24 12.85 -22.37
C SER A 221 -4.00 13.69 -22.69
N LYS A 222 -4.07 15.02 -22.51
CA LYS A 222 -2.92 15.92 -22.67
C LYS A 222 -1.74 15.65 -21.74
N PHE A 223 -1.92 14.84 -20.69
CA PHE A 223 -0.89 14.43 -19.76
C PHE A 223 -0.40 12.98 -20.00
N HIS A 224 -0.96 12.27 -20.97
CA HIS A 224 -0.55 10.93 -21.31
C HIS A 224 0.78 10.95 -22.10
N PHE A 225 1.68 10.05 -21.76
CA PHE A 225 3.00 9.96 -22.40
C PHE A 225 3.05 8.94 -23.54
N GLY A 226 1.98 8.19 -23.76
CA GLY A 226 1.89 7.13 -24.74
C GLY A 226 1.49 5.79 -24.11
N ASN A 227 1.56 4.73 -24.92
CA ASN A 227 1.18 3.38 -24.51
C ASN A 227 2.30 2.38 -24.86
N ILE A 228 2.79 1.62 -23.87
CA ILE A 228 3.89 0.66 -24.06
C ILE A 228 3.49 -0.54 -24.92
N CYS A 229 2.20 -0.79 -25.13
CA CYS A 229 1.70 -1.83 -26.04
C CYS A 229 1.74 -1.38 -27.50
N GLU A 230 1.88 -0.08 -27.78
CA GLU A 230 1.89 0.50 -29.12
C GLU A 230 3.28 0.95 -29.53
N THR A 231 4.05 1.49 -28.59
CA THR A 231 5.38 2.02 -28.83
C THR A 231 6.36 1.52 -27.77
N ARG A 232 7.63 1.32 -28.17
CA ARG A 232 8.68 0.99 -27.18
C ARG A 232 8.88 2.14 -26.20
N PHE A 233 9.04 1.77 -24.96
CA PHE A 233 9.39 2.70 -23.88
C PHE A 233 10.81 3.24 -24.03
#